data_e65bc9490f2a4ba5da4147bde04e4572
#
_entry.id   e65bc9490f2a4ba5da4147bde04e4572
#
_cell.length_a   1.000
_cell.length_b   1.000
_cell.length_c   1.000
_cell.angle_alpha   90.00
_cell.angle_beta   90.00
_cell.angle_gamma   90.00
#
_symmetry.space_group_name_H-M   'P 1'
#
loop_
_entity.id
_entity.type
_entity.pdbx_description
1 polymer ?
#
loop_
_entity_poly.entity_id
_entity_poly.type
_entity_poly.pdbx_seq_one_letter_code
_entity_poly.pdbx_strand_id
1 'polypeptide(L)'
;MKTGIKIAMMSLLTFSLVGCNDFLDTTPHDSISDKVVWNDIHTATLYLNGFYPYIDRYGQFGSAQFQGNLTEGLTETFKYGSYVPGNKAGDSNNYVFTPETMSSTGNLLDAWTGGYERIRRINEFLESMRKHSTFSAEENAKLEAQARFFRAFVYFQLAKRHGGVILYTDMNLQKNKDRSSAAETWDLIASDLKYAASVLPVRWDAANKERVTRGAAWAMLARTMLYAERWQDAKDAADSVFKLQVYSLTDKYEDAFKGGNSESILEYNYLVTGPNHTFDNDYVPYGDMDNDGGKGCPTQEMVESYQSKDGKTVDWSKWHGETTELPPYDQLEP
;
A
#
# COMPACT_ATOMS: atom_id res chain seq x y z
N MET A 1 -66.04 13.92 -47.06
CA MET A 1 -65.44 14.25 -45.77
C MET A 1 -64.91 13.06 -44.99
N LYS A 2 -65.48 11.87 -45.10
CA LYS A 2 -65.01 10.70 -44.27
C LYS A 2 -63.71 10.03 -44.79
N THR A 3 -63.31 10.20 -46.02
CA THR A 3 -62.14 9.56 -46.62
C THR A 3 -60.87 10.39 -46.38
N GLY A 4 -60.93 11.73 -46.32
CA GLY A 4 -59.78 12.60 -46.07
C GLY A 4 -59.27 12.53 -44.64
N ILE A 5 -60.15 12.28 -43.66
CA ILE A 5 -59.77 12.15 -42.25
C ILE A 5 -59.01 10.86 -42.00
N LYS A 6 -59.32 9.77 -42.70
CA LYS A 6 -58.61 8.48 -42.57
C LYS A 6 -57.20 8.53 -43.16
N ILE A 7 -56.97 9.30 -44.24
CA ILE A 7 -55.61 9.47 -44.81
C ILE A 7 -54.77 10.38 -43.95
N ALA A 8 -55.33 11.45 -43.36
CA ALA A 8 -54.63 12.32 -42.43
C ALA A 8 -54.26 11.61 -41.13
N MET A 9 -55.08 10.69 -40.63
CA MET A 9 -54.83 9.90 -39.42
C MET A 9 -53.79 8.80 -39.66
N MET A 10 -53.69 8.28 -40.90
CA MET A 10 -52.71 7.24 -41.26
C MET A 10 -51.34 7.84 -41.56
N SER A 11 -51.25 9.09 -42.06
CA SER A 11 -49.96 9.79 -42.23
C SER A 11 -49.41 10.34 -40.92
N LEU A 12 -50.25 10.57 -39.89
CA LEU A 12 -49.75 10.99 -38.55
C LEU A 12 -49.18 9.81 -37.73
N LEU A 13 -49.60 8.56 -38.04
CA LEU A 13 -49.07 7.36 -37.37
C LEU A 13 -47.72 6.88 -37.93
N THR A 14 -47.32 7.30 -39.14
CA THR A 14 -46.04 6.91 -39.74
C THR A 14 -44.87 7.81 -39.38
N PHE A 15 -45.12 8.99 -38.78
CA PHE A 15 -44.04 9.90 -38.31
C PHE A 15 -43.57 9.64 -36.90
N SER A 16 -44.22 8.73 -36.13
CA SER A 16 -43.87 8.45 -34.74
C SER A 16 -42.88 7.27 -34.54
N LEU A 17 -42.27 6.74 -35.64
CA LEU A 17 -41.33 5.62 -35.56
C LEU A 17 -39.86 5.99 -35.83
N VAL A 18 -39.55 7.27 -36.01
CA VAL A 18 -38.15 7.72 -36.01
C VAL A 18 -37.84 8.18 -34.58
N GLY A 19 -37.74 7.23 -33.69
CA GLY A 19 -37.15 7.47 -32.38
C GLY A 19 -35.66 7.72 -32.58
N CYS A 20 -35.18 8.93 -32.29
CA CYS A 20 -33.77 9.18 -32.10
C CYS A 20 -33.31 8.34 -30.92
N ASN A 21 -32.66 7.19 -31.14
CA ASN A 21 -32.04 6.40 -30.11
C ASN A 21 -30.93 7.16 -29.34
N ASP A 22 -30.37 8.20 -29.94
CA ASP A 22 -29.33 9.05 -29.33
C ASP A 22 -29.84 10.01 -28.24
N PHE A 23 -31.16 10.28 -28.17
CA PHE A 23 -31.69 11.24 -27.18
C PHE A 23 -31.82 10.65 -25.78
N LEU A 24 -31.80 9.30 -25.62
CA LEU A 24 -31.86 8.61 -24.35
C LEU A 24 -30.52 8.16 -23.82
N ASP A 25 -29.45 8.34 -24.59
CA ASP A 25 -28.08 8.06 -24.19
C ASP A 25 -27.50 9.28 -23.44
N THR A 26 -28.15 9.67 -22.35
CA THR A 26 -27.60 10.67 -21.42
C THR A 26 -26.50 10.05 -20.61
N THR A 27 -25.25 10.27 -21.01
CA THR A 27 -24.13 10.03 -20.08
C THR A 27 -24.33 10.93 -18.87
N PRO A 28 -24.37 10.38 -17.65
CA PRO A 28 -24.48 11.19 -16.44
C PRO A 28 -23.33 12.21 -16.42
N HIS A 29 -23.63 13.49 -16.29
CA HIS A 29 -22.62 14.57 -16.25
C HIS A 29 -21.85 14.62 -14.93
N ASP A 30 -22.29 13.89 -13.93
CA ASP A 30 -21.76 13.81 -12.57
C ASP A 30 -20.96 12.51 -12.29
N SER A 31 -20.84 11.62 -13.27
CA SER A 31 -19.99 10.44 -13.22
C SER A 31 -19.07 10.35 -14.44
N ILE A 32 -17.80 10.05 -14.22
CA ILE A 32 -16.85 9.77 -15.31
C ILE A 32 -17.25 8.42 -15.91
N SER A 33 -17.77 8.44 -17.16
CA SER A 33 -18.15 7.20 -17.84
C SER A 33 -16.91 6.40 -18.29
N ASP A 34 -17.06 5.08 -18.38
CA ASP A 34 -16.00 4.20 -18.91
C ASP A 34 -15.45 4.70 -20.26
N LYS A 35 -16.32 5.21 -21.13
CA LYS A 35 -15.92 5.76 -22.43
C LYS A 35 -14.94 6.93 -22.31
N VAL A 36 -15.08 7.80 -21.30
CA VAL A 36 -14.16 8.93 -21.08
C VAL A 36 -12.83 8.41 -20.55
N VAL A 37 -12.86 7.51 -19.58
CA VAL A 37 -11.64 6.97 -18.96
C VAL A 37 -10.77 6.23 -19.98
N TRP A 38 -11.37 5.37 -20.80
CA TRP A 38 -10.64 4.43 -21.62
C TRP A 38 -10.33 4.92 -23.04
N ASN A 39 -10.68 6.17 -23.34
CA ASN A 39 -10.27 6.88 -24.56
C ASN A 39 -9.21 7.95 -24.31
N ASP A 40 -8.88 8.24 -23.05
CA ASP A 40 -7.84 9.20 -22.65
C ASP A 40 -6.88 8.58 -21.65
N ILE A 41 -5.64 8.36 -22.07
CA ILE A 41 -4.58 7.76 -21.25
C ILE A 41 -4.30 8.56 -19.97
N HIS A 42 -4.48 9.89 -20.01
CA HIS A 42 -4.30 10.72 -18.83
C HIS A 42 -5.38 10.41 -17.77
N THR A 43 -6.63 10.31 -18.16
CA THR A 43 -7.74 9.97 -17.26
C THR A 43 -7.60 8.55 -16.70
N ALA A 44 -7.22 7.56 -17.54
CA ALA A 44 -6.94 6.21 -17.07
C ALA A 44 -5.76 6.18 -16.07
N THR A 45 -4.76 7.02 -16.32
CA THR A 45 -3.61 7.18 -15.41
C THR A 45 -4.02 7.81 -14.08
N LEU A 46 -4.92 8.78 -14.08
CA LEU A 46 -5.48 9.37 -12.85
C LEU A 46 -6.25 8.34 -12.03
N TYR A 47 -7.02 7.46 -12.68
CA TYR A 47 -7.68 6.35 -11.98
C TYR A 47 -6.64 5.43 -11.33
N LEU A 48 -5.60 5.00 -12.07
CA LEU A 48 -4.51 4.20 -11.54
C LEU A 48 -3.79 4.89 -10.36
N ASN A 49 -3.60 6.20 -10.41
CA ASN A 49 -2.97 6.96 -9.33
C ASN A 49 -3.72 6.82 -8.01
N GLY A 50 -5.02 6.55 -8.05
CA GLY A 50 -5.82 6.24 -6.86
C GLY A 50 -5.39 4.98 -6.11
N PHE A 51 -4.51 4.13 -6.69
CA PHE A 51 -3.97 2.94 -6.01
C PHE A 51 -2.66 3.21 -5.26
N TYR A 52 -1.93 4.27 -5.60
CA TYR A 52 -0.66 4.61 -4.95
C TYR A 52 -0.78 4.83 -3.43
N PRO A 53 -1.84 5.46 -2.89
CA PRO A 53 -2.03 5.55 -1.45
C PRO A 53 -2.12 4.22 -0.71
N TYR A 54 -2.23 3.08 -1.41
CA TYR A 54 -2.29 1.78 -0.73
C TYR A 54 -0.95 1.40 -0.07
N ILE A 55 0.17 1.94 -0.55
CA ILE A 55 1.50 1.65 -0.01
C ILE A 55 1.83 2.47 1.24
N ASP A 56 1.12 3.56 1.53
CA ASP A 56 1.34 4.39 2.72
C ASP A 56 1.16 3.61 4.04
N ARG A 57 0.40 2.54 3.97
CA ARG A 57 0.06 1.67 5.11
C ARG A 57 0.96 0.45 5.27
N TYR A 58 2.11 0.41 4.61
CA TYR A 58 2.95 -0.79 4.65
C TYR A 58 3.38 -1.15 6.08
N GLY A 59 3.88 -0.20 6.83
CA GLY A 59 4.35 -0.37 8.21
C GLY A 59 3.33 0.08 9.27
N GLN A 60 2.07 0.25 8.91
CA GLN A 60 1.03 0.79 9.78
C GLN A 60 -0.20 -0.11 9.83
N PHE A 61 -1.07 0.14 10.80
CA PHE A 61 -2.38 -0.49 10.94
C PHE A 61 -3.41 0.54 11.42
N GLY A 62 -4.70 0.18 11.31
CA GLY A 62 -5.77 1.11 11.66
C GLY A 62 -5.96 2.26 10.66
N SER A 63 -6.67 3.28 11.05
CA SER A 63 -7.05 4.43 10.20
C SER A 63 -6.18 5.67 10.41
N ALA A 64 -5.55 5.81 11.59
CA ALA A 64 -4.68 6.93 11.91
C ALA A 64 -3.28 6.75 11.30
N GLN A 65 -2.68 7.86 10.88
CA GLN A 65 -1.29 7.86 10.43
C GLN A 65 -0.38 8.09 11.63
N PHE A 66 0.58 7.18 11.84
CA PHE A 66 1.63 7.23 12.85
C PHE A 66 1.20 7.36 14.32
N GLN A 67 -0.08 7.56 14.61
CA GLN A 67 -0.60 7.74 15.97
C GLN A 67 -0.64 6.43 16.76
N GLY A 68 0.54 5.89 17.09
CA GLY A 68 0.65 4.66 17.85
C GLY A 68 0.24 3.41 17.07
N ASN A 69 0.30 3.45 15.74
CA ASN A 69 -0.17 2.38 14.87
C ASN A 69 0.92 1.77 13.96
N LEU A 70 2.19 2.00 14.26
CA LEU A 70 3.29 1.32 13.58
C LEU A 70 3.34 -0.15 13.99
N THR A 71 3.54 -1.03 13.01
CA THR A 71 3.67 -2.47 13.27
C THR A 71 4.90 -2.82 14.09
N GLU A 72 5.90 -1.94 14.14
CA GLU A 72 7.09 -2.06 14.99
C GLU A 72 6.73 -2.16 16.47
N GLY A 73 5.69 -1.48 16.92
CA GLY A 73 5.19 -1.59 18.30
C GLY A 73 4.62 -2.95 18.69
N LEU A 74 4.60 -3.91 17.76
CA LEU A 74 4.22 -5.31 18.00
C LEU A 74 5.45 -6.23 18.10
N THR A 75 6.63 -5.66 18.09
CA THR A 75 7.92 -6.37 18.14
C THR A 75 8.62 -6.13 19.47
N GLU A 76 9.71 -6.84 19.69
CA GLU A 76 10.58 -6.67 20.85
C GLU A 76 11.47 -5.43 20.76
N THR A 77 11.50 -4.74 19.62
CA THR A 77 12.40 -3.62 19.39
C THR A 77 11.81 -2.27 19.76
N PHE A 78 10.48 -2.16 19.78
CA PHE A 78 9.78 -0.91 19.99
C PHE A 78 8.51 -1.08 20.82
N LYS A 79 8.17 -0.10 21.64
CA LYS A 79 7.00 -0.13 22.51
C LYS A 79 6.21 1.16 22.43
N TYR A 80 4.89 1.03 22.34
CA TYR A 80 3.96 2.13 22.53
C TYR A 80 3.67 2.37 24.00
N GLY A 81 3.39 3.61 24.31
CA GLY A 81 3.03 4.06 25.63
C GLY A 81 4.22 4.67 26.33
N SER A 82 4.25 6.00 26.35
CA SER A 82 4.95 6.72 27.40
C SER A 82 4.16 6.59 28.69
N TYR A 83 4.85 6.50 29.83
CA TYR A 83 4.20 6.66 31.11
C TYR A 83 3.70 8.10 31.22
N VAL A 84 2.43 8.32 30.89
CA VAL A 84 1.73 9.55 31.25
C VAL A 84 0.98 9.26 32.55
N PRO A 85 1.32 9.91 33.67
CA PRO A 85 0.61 9.73 34.94
C PRO A 85 -0.91 9.91 34.72
N GLY A 86 -1.69 8.88 35.02
CA GLY A 86 -3.14 8.90 34.85
C GLY A 86 -3.68 8.16 33.63
N ASN A 87 -2.86 7.82 32.65
CA ASN A 87 -3.29 6.96 31.53
C ASN A 87 -3.30 5.49 32.00
N LYS A 88 -4.48 4.89 31.89
CA LYS A 88 -4.65 3.46 32.17
C LYS A 88 -4.33 2.66 30.92
N ALA A 89 -3.82 1.44 31.12
CA ALA A 89 -3.76 0.46 30.05
C ALA A 89 -5.17 0.32 29.42
N GLY A 90 -5.31 0.60 28.13
CA GLY A 90 -6.59 0.57 27.44
C GLY A 90 -7.15 1.95 27.04
N ASP A 91 -6.56 3.06 27.47
CA ASP A 91 -6.87 4.36 26.88
C ASP A 91 -6.42 4.39 25.41
N SER A 92 -7.15 5.15 24.59
CA SER A 92 -7.00 5.19 23.12
C SER A 92 -5.59 5.54 22.60
N ASN A 93 -4.71 6.02 23.48
CA ASN A 93 -3.32 6.35 23.19
C ASN A 93 -2.31 5.27 23.63
N ASN A 94 -2.75 4.26 24.37
CA ASN A 94 -1.93 3.14 24.83
C ASN A 94 -2.34 1.88 24.08
N TYR A 95 -1.87 1.71 22.86
CA TYR A 95 -2.06 0.45 22.12
C TYR A 95 -1.19 -0.66 22.73
N VAL A 96 -1.60 -1.16 23.87
CA VAL A 96 -1.04 -2.37 24.42
C VAL A 96 -1.73 -3.53 23.72
N PHE A 97 -1.04 -4.12 22.77
CA PHE A 97 -1.52 -5.35 22.14
C PHE A 97 -1.24 -6.51 23.10
N THR A 98 -2.28 -6.94 23.75
CA THR A 98 -2.27 -8.21 24.49
C THR A 98 -3.04 -9.26 23.70
N PRO A 99 -2.78 -10.56 23.92
CA PRO A 99 -3.57 -11.61 23.27
C PRO A 99 -5.09 -11.41 23.45
N GLU A 100 -5.52 -10.85 24.57
CA GLU A 100 -6.92 -10.60 24.90
C GLU A 100 -7.55 -9.47 24.05
N THR A 101 -6.73 -8.53 23.57
CA THR A 101 -7.18 -7.43 22.71
C THR A 101 -7.13 -7.77 21.22
N MET A 102 -6.51 -8.92 20.88
CA MET A 102 -6.40 -9.41 19.51
C MET A 102 -7.58 -10.33 19.20
N SER A 103 -8.55 -9.85 18.45
CA SER A 103 -9.69 -10.64 17.98
C SER A 103 -9.61 -10.88 16.47
N SER A 104 -10.36 -11.88 16.01
CA SER A 104 -10.45 -12.19 14.57
C SER A 104 -11.19 -11.12 13.76
N THR A 105 -11.90 -10.23 14.42
CA THR A 105 -12.69 -9.17 13.79
C THR A 105 -12.63 -7.88 14.63
N GLY A 106 -12.57 -6.74 13.96
CA GLY A 106 -12.62 -5.43 14.62
C GLY A 106 -11.37 -5.04 15.41
N ASN A 107 -10.23 -5.69 15.17
CA ASN A 107 -8.95 -5.26 15.73
C ASN A 107 -8.21 -4.31 14.77
N LEU A 108 -7.22 -3.58 15.31
CA LEU A 108 -6.46 -2.60 14.54
C LEU A 108 -5.61 -3.22 13.41
N LEU A 109 -5.32 -4.51 13.50
CA LEU A 109 -4.58 -5.25 12.46
C LEU A 109 -5.51 -5.79 11.36
N ASP A 110 -6.83 -5.63 11.51
CA ASP A 110 -7.78 -6.11 10.51
C ASP A 110 -7.55 -5.40 9.18
N ALA A 111 -7.14 -6.17 8.18
CA ALA A 111 -6.97 -5.72 6.81
C ALA A 111 -8.01 -6.33 5.86
N TRP A 112 -8.95 -7.15 6.36
CA TRP A 112 -9.80 -7.99 5.54
C TRP A 112 -10.75 -7.17 4.66
N THR A 113 -11.63 -6.41 5.26
CA THR A 113 -12.65 -5.64 4.52
C THR A 113 -12.00 -4.63 3.58
N GLY A 114 -11.11 -3.77 4.10
CA GLY A 114 -10.42 -2.77 3.29
C GLY A 114 -9.52 -3.38 2.22
N GLY A 115 -8.93 -4.55 2.47
CA GLY A 115 -8.15 -5.29 1.48
C GLY A 115 -9.02 -5.73 0.29
N TYR A 116 -10.17 -6.32 0.56
CA TYR A 116 -11.06 -6.77 -0.52
C TYR A 116 -11.74 -5.64 -1.29
N GLU A 117 -12.03 -4.51 -0.64
CA GLU A 117 -12.48 -3.29 -1.35
C GLU A 117 -11.44 -2.79 -2.34
N ARG A 118 -10.15 -2.79 -1.95
CA ARG A 118 -9.03 -2.41 -2.82
C ARG A 118 -8.83 -3.39 -3.97
N ILE A 119 -8.86 -4.70 -3.68
CA ILE A 119 -8.77 -5.76 -4.70
C ILE A 119 -9.90 -5.62 -5.72
N ARG A 120 -11.12 -5.39 -5.26
CA ARG A 120 -12.26 -5.16 -6.15
C ARG A 120 -12.01 -3.98 -7.07
N ARG A 121 -11.61 -2.83 -6.57
CA ARG A 121 -11.32 -1.63 -7.38
C ARG A 121 -10.23 -1.88 -8.42
N ILE A 122 -9.18 -2.64 -8.05
CA ILE A 122 -8.12 -2.99 -9.00
C ILE A 122 -8.64 -3.94 -10.07
N ASN A 123 -9.43 -4.95 -9.72
CA ASN A 123 -10.02 -5.86 -10.70
C ASN A 123 -11.00 -5.15 -11.63
N GLU A 124 -11.80 -4.23 -11.11
CA GLU A 124 -12.70 -3.34 -11.87
C GLU A 124 -11.91 -2.52 -12.91
N PHE A 125 -10.80 -1.90 -12.49
CA PHE A 125 -9.88 -1.20 -13.39
C PHE A 125 -9.36 -2.12 -14.50
N LEU A 126 -8.84 -3.30 -14.14
CA LEU A 126 -8.28 -4.27 -15.09
C LEU A 126 -9.34 -4.78 -16.07
N GLU A 127 -10.55 -5.04 -15.62
CA GLU A 127 -11.64 -5.55 -16.47
C GLU A 127 -12.15 -4.45 -17.40
N SER A 128 -12.40 -3.24 -16.90
CA SER A 128 -12.84 -2.11 -17.70
C SER A 128 -11.79 -1.71 -18.75
N MET A 129 -10.51 -1.73 -18.38
CA MET A 129 -9.41 -1.52 -19.32
C MET A 129 -9.45 -2.53 -20.48
N ARG A 130 -9.57 -3.82 -20.18
CA ARG A 130 -9.62 -4.87 -21.22
C ARG A 130 -10.82 -4.76 -22.14
N LYS A 131 -11.95 -4.26 -21.62
CA LYS A 131 -13.21 -4.12 -22.38
C LYS A 131 -13.28 -2.86 -23.23
N HIS A 132 -12.71 -1.77 -22.76
CA HIS A 132 -13.03 -0.44 -23.28
C HIS A 132 -11.83 0.37 -23.77
N SER A 133 -10.59 -0.05 -23.42
CA SER A 133 -9.40 0.72 -23.77
C SER A 133 -9.16 0.79 -25.27
N THR A 134 -8.87 1.99 -25.75
CA THR A 134 -8.44 2.27 -27.12
C THR A 134 -6.93 2.51 -27.21
N PHE A 135 -6.20 2.34 -26.11
CA PHE A 135 -4.76 2.58 -26.03
C PHE A 135 -3.95 1.52 -26.77
N SER A 136 -2.69 1.83 -27.06
CA SER A 136 -1.74 0.88 -27.61
C SER A 136 -1.53 -0.34 -26.67
N ALA A 137 -1.09 -1.45 -27.24
CA ALA A 137 -0.77 -2.64 -26.45
C ALA A 137 0.30 -2.36 -25.37
N GLU A 138 1.27 -1.49 -25.66
CA GLU A 138 2.32 -1.10 -24.71
C GLU A 138 1.77 -0.27 -23.55
N GLU A 139 0.91 0.71 -23.83
CA GLU A 139 0.27 1.52 -22.79
C GLU A 139 -0.63 0.68 -21.90
N ASN A 140 -1.46 -0.19 -22.48
CA ASN A 140 -2.27 -1.13 -21.73
C ASN A 140 -1.44 -2.05 -20.84
N ALA A 141 -0.34 -2.60 -21.37
CA ALA A 141 0.55 -3.46 -20.59
C ALA A 141 1.16 -2.72 -19.39
N LYS A 142 1.59 -1.45 -19.58
CA LYS A 142 2.14 -0.63 -18.48
C LYS A 142 1.10 -0.29 -17.41
N LEU A 143 -0.14 -0.02 -17.80
CA LEU A 143 -1.24 0.21 -16.86
C LEU A 143 -1.59 -1.08 -16.11
N GLU A 144 -1.70 -2.22 -16.81
CA GLU A 144 -1.96 -3.52 -16.20
C GLU A 144 -0.85 -3.90 -15.22
N ALA A 145 0.40 -3.69 -15.59
CA ALA A 145 1.56 -4.04 -14.75
C ALA A 145 1.55 -3.29 -13.42
N GLN A 146 1.25 -2.00 -13.43
CA GLN A 146 1.11 -1.21 -12.21
C GLN A 146 -0.10 -1.67 -11.37
N ALA A 147 -1.26 -1.88 -11.99
CA ALA A 147 -2.46 -2.34 -11.30
C ALA A 147 -2.22 -3.73 -10.64
N ARG A 148 -1.57 -4.66 -11.35
CA ARG A 148 -1.20 -5.97 -10.80
C ARG A 148 -0.19 -5.87 -9.67
N PHE A 149 0.76 -4.95 -9.73
CA PHE A 149 1.65 -4.67 -8.60
C PHE A 149 0.85 -4.29 -7.35
N PHE A 150 -0.11 -3.37 -7.46
CA PHE A 150 -0.94 -2.97 -6.31
C PHE A 150 -1.85 -4.10 -5.83
N ARG A 151 -2.36 -4.94 -6.72
CA ARG A 151 -3.13 -6.13 -6.32
C ARG A 151 -2.27 -7.11 -5.51
N ALA A 152 -1.07 -7.38 -5.99
CA ALA A 152 -0.09 -8.20 -5.27
C ALA A 152 0.25 -7.61 -3.90
N PHE A 153 0.47 -6.29 -3.84
CA PHE A 153 0.73 -5.58 -2.59
C PHE A 153 -0.41 -5.75 -1.57
N VAL A 154 -1.66 -5.60 -2.01
CA VAL A 154 -2.83 -5.76 -1.13
C VAL A 154 -2.98 -7.21 -0.69
N TYR A 155 -2.81 -8.17 -1.59
CA TYR A 155 -2.82 -9.60 -1.22
C TYR A 155 -1.67 -9.96 -0.27
N PHE A 156 -0.50 -9.37 -0.41
CA PHE A 156 0.59 -9.53 0.55
C PHE A 156 0.20 -9.05 1.95
N GLN A 157 -0.48 -7.90 2.05
CA GLN A 157 -0.97 -7.39 3.35
C GLN A 157 -1.97 -8.35 4.00
N LEU A 158 -2.82 -8.99 3.20
CA LEU A 158 -3.76 -9.99 3.67
C LEU A 158 -3.04 -11.30 4.05
N ALA A 159 -2.18 -11.81 3.16
CA ALA A 159 -1.51 -13.10 3.34
C ALA A 159 -0.61 -13.13 4.56
N LYS A 160 0.19 -12.07 4.80
CA LYS A 160 1.09 -12.01 5.97
C LYS A 160 0.34 -12.03 7.32
N ARG A 161 -0.95 -11.70 7.34
CA ARG A 161 -1.79 -11.68 8.54
C ARG A 161 -2.71 -12.89 8.67
N HIS A 162 -3.21 -13.39 7.53
CA HIS A 162 -4.29 -14.38 7.52
C HIS A 162 -3.89 -15.72 6.87
N GLY A 163 -2.69 -15.84 6.33
CA GLY A 163 -2.28 -17.01 5.55
C GLY A 163 -3.02 -17.11 4.22
N GLY A 164 -3.64 -18.24 3.94
CA GLY A 164 -4.49 -18.39 2.75
C GLY A 164 -5.73 -17.52 2.82
N VAL A 165 -6.14 -16.92 1.69
CA VAL A 165 -7.25 -15.96 1.61
C VAL A 165 -8.13 -16.23 0.38
N ILE A 166 -9.25 -15.53 0.25
CA ILE A 166 -10.12 -15.67 -0.93
C ILE A 166 -9.48 -14.94 -2.12
N LEU A 167 -9.26 -15.63 -3.22
CA LEU A 167 -8.60 -15.07 -4.39
C LEU A 167 -9.63 -14.61 -5.42
N TYR A 168 -9.69 -13.30 -5.68
CA TYR A 168 -10.45 -12.68 -6.76
C TYR A 168 -9.47 -12.02 -7.74
N THR A 169 -9.48 -12.48 -8.99
CA THR A 169 -8.64 -11.97 -10.08
C THR A 169 -9.44 -11.24 -11.17
N ASP A 170 -10.74 -11.23 -11.04
CA ASP A 170 -11.71 -10.62 -11.96
C ASP A 170 -12.93 -10.13 -11.16
N MET A 171 -13.96 -9.65 -11.86
CA MET A 171 -15.21 -9.16 -11.28
C MET A 171 -16.29 -10.25 -11.11
N ASN A 172 -15.97 -11.51 -11.38
CA ASN A 172 -16.85 -12.63 -11.09
C ASN A 172 -16.84 -12.95 -9.58
N LEU A 173 -17.51 -12.11 -8.81
CA LEU A 173 -17.55 -12.19 -7.36
C LEU A 173 -18.54 -13.26 -6.90
N GLN A 174 -18.07 -14.48 -6.74
CA GLN A 174 -18.87 -15.56 -6.18
C GLN A 174 -19.15 -15.31 -4.70
N LYS A 175 -20.45 -15.37 -4.31
CA LYS A 175 -20.81 -15.37 -2.89
C LYS A 175 -20.35 -16.70 -2.26
N ASN A 176 -19.87 -16.60 -1.02
CA ASN A 176 -19.43 -17.77 -0.23
C ASN A 176 -18.29 -18.58 -0.89
N LYS A 177 -17.38 -17.91 -1.59
CA LYS A 177 -16.15 -18.53 -2.07
C LYS A 177 -15.25 -18.87 -0.89
N ASP A 178 -14.75 -20.10 -0.86
CA ASP A 178 -13.82 -20.55 0.17
C ASP A 178 -12.46 -19.84 0.06
N ARG A 179 -11.72 -19.83 1.17
CA ARG A 179 -10.34 -19.38 1.18
C ARG A 179 -9.47 -20.38 0.41
N SER A 180 -8.58 -19.84 -0.42
CA SER A 180 -7.50 -20.62 -1.02
C SER A 180 -6.43 -20.92 0.03
N SER A 181 -5.57 -21.88 -0.29
CA SER A 181 -4.40 -22.17 0.56
C SER A 181 -3.42 -20.99 0.60
N ALA A 182 -2.55 -21.01 1.58
CA ALA A 182 -1.44 -20.04 1.65
C ALA A 182 -0.54 -20.15 0.41
N ALA A 183 -0.25 -21.35 -0.04
CA ALA A 183 0.57 -21.60 -1.24
C ALA A 183 -0.03 -20.95 -2.50
N GLU A 184 -1.33 -21.17 -2.76
CA GLU A 184 -2.03 -20.54 -3.89
C GLU A 184 -2.07 -19.02 -3.77
N THR A 185 -2.18 -18.50 -2.55
CA THR A 185 -2.15 -17.06 -2.31
C THR A 185 -0.79 -16.48 -2.66
N TRP A 186 0.30 -17.11 -2.21
CA TRP A 186 1.66 -16.69 -2.56
C TRP A 186 1.96 -16.84 -4.05
N ASP A 187 1.40 -17.86 -4.73
CA ASP A 187 1.52 -18.04 -6.17
C ASP A 187 0.87 -16.90 -6.96
N LEU A 188 -0.32 -16.47 -6.56
CA LEU A 188 -0.98 -15.31 -7.18
C LEU A 188 -0.15 -14.04 -7.02
N ILE A 189 0.32 -13.76 -5.81
CA ILE A 189 1.15 -12.57 -5.53
C ILE A 189 2.42 -12.63 -6.39
N ALA A 190 3.11 -13.77 -6.43
CA ALA A 190 4.31 -13.95 -7.23
C ALA A 190 4.04 -13.78 -8.72
N SER A 191 2.93 -14.31 -9.23
CA SER A 191 2.53 -14.15 -10.63
C SER A 191 2.31 -12.70 -11.02
N ASP A 192 1.60 -11.93 -10.19
CA ASP A 192 1.34 -10.52 -10.45
C ASP A 192 2.62 -9.69 -10.42
N LEU A 193 3.52 -9.95 -9.47
CA LEU A 193 4.81 -9.24 -9.36
C LEU A 193 5.78 -9.61 -10.47
N LYS A 194 5.84 -10.87 -10.89
CA LYS A 194 6.66 -11.31 -12.03
C LYS A 194 6.17 -10.66 -13.33
N TYR A 195 4.85 -10.58 -13.54
CA TYR A 195 4.29 -9.86 -14.68
C TYR A 195 4.67 -8.38 -14.63
N ALA A 196 4.49 -7.72 -13.49
CA ALA A 196 4.86 -6.32 -13.32
C ALA A 196 6.35 -6.10 -13.62
N ALA A 197 7.24 -6.94 -13.09
CA ALA A 197 8.68 -6.86 -13.33
C ALA A 197 9.07 -7.11 -14.80
N SER A 198 8.31 -7.91 -15.54
CA SER A 198 8.58 -8.17 -16.96
C SER A 198 8.23 -6.98 -17.86
N VAL A 199 7.23 -6.19 -17.49
CA VAL A 199 6.65 -5.12 -18.32
C VAL A 199 7.16 -3.73 -17.92
N LEU A 200 7.24 -3.45 -16.62
CA LEU A 200 7.57 -2.11 -16.13
C LEU A 200 8.98 -1.68 -16.56
N PRO A 201 9.18 -0.39 -16.85
CA PRO A 201 10.50 0.14 -17.16
C PRO A 201 11.41 0.11 -15.95
N VAL A 202 12.72 0.10 -16.18
CA VAL A 202 13.74 0.24 -15.13
C VAL A 202 13.70 1.65 -14.53
N ARG A 203 13.47 2.64 -15.38
CA ARG A 203 13.24 4.04 -14.99
C ARG A 203 12.13 4.62 -15.84
N TRP A 204 11.30 5.44 -15.24
CA TRP A 204 10.32 6.26 -15.97
C TRP A 204 10.96 7.56 -16.44
N ASP A 205 10.31 8.22 -17.38
CA ASP A 205 10.63 9.59 -17.76
C ASP A 205 10.39 10.58 -16.60
N ALA A 206 10.84 11.82 -16.77
CA ALA A 206 10.76 12.84 -15.72
C ALA A 206 9.34 13.15 -15.24
N ALA A 207 8.34 13.02 -16.11
CA ALA A 207 6.93 13.25 -15.76
C ALA A 207 6.31 12.11 -14.95
N ASN A 208 6.91 10.92 -14.99
CA ASN A 208 6.42 9.69 -14.38
C ASN A 208 7.42 9.07 -13.38
N LYS A 209 8.46 9.78 -12.98
CA LYS A 209 9.62 9.29 -12.22
C LYS A 209 9.29 8.57 -10.91
N GLU A 210 8.15 8.88 -10.29
CA GLU A 210 7.74 8.35 -8.98
C GLU A 210 6.83 7.11 -9.07
N ARG A 211 6.63 6.58 -10.30
CA ARG A 211 5.82 5.40 -10.51
C ARG A 211 6.56 4.12 -10.18
N VAL A 212 5.77 3.08 -9.89
CA VAL A 212 6.29 1.72 -9.67
C VAL A 212 7.18 1.30 -10.84
N THR A 213 8.40 0.87 -10.54
CA THR A 213 9.41 0.45 -11.51
C THR A 213 9.57 -1.07 -11.52
N ARG A 214 10.33 -1.58 -12.49
CA ARG A 214 10.78 -2.97 -12.51
C ARG A 214 11.51 -3.36 -11.23
N GLY A 215 12.35 -2.46 -10.71
CA GLY A 215 13.08 -2.67 -9.46
C GLY A 215 12.15 -2.80 -8.26
N ALA A 216 11.11 -1.97 -8.18
CA ALA A 216 10.10 -2.07 -7.13
C ALA A 216 9.34 -3.41 -7.18
N ALA A 217 9.02 -3.91 -8.38
CA ALA A 217 8.35 -5.19 -8.54
C ALA A 217 9.26 -6.36 -8.10
N TRP A 218 10.54 -6.36 -8.47
CA TRP A 218 11.50 -7.37 -8.01
C TRP A 218 11.75 -7.32 -6.50
N ALA A 219 11.93 -6.12 -5.94
CA ALA A 219 12.15 -5.94 -4.51
C ALA A 219 10.93 -6.42 -3.69
N MET A 220 9.73 -6.10 -4.16
CA MET A 220 8.50 -6.58 -3.51
C MET A 220 8.35 -8.10 -3.65
N LEU A 221 8.75 -8.68 -4.77
CA LEU A 221 8.76 -10.14 -4.95
C LEU A 221 9.75 -10.80 -4.00
N ALA A 222 10.98 -10.28 -3.88
CA ALA A 222 11.97 -10.81 -2.95
C ALA A 222 11.41 -10.84 -1.50
N ARG A 223 10.82 -9.75 -1.07
CA ARG A 223 10.18 -9.66 0.25
C ARG A 223 9.02 -10.65 0.40
N THR A 224 8.15 -10.75 -0.59
CA THR A 224 7.02 -11.68 -0.58
C THR A 224 7.48 -13.12 -0.46
N MET A 225 8.51 -13.50 -1.21
CA MET A 225 9.04 -14.86 -1.20
C MET A 225 9.73 -15.22 0.12
N LEU A 226 10.34 -14.23 0.82
CA LEU A 226 10.82 -14.42 2.19
C LEU A 226 9.69 -14.79 3.15
N TYR A 227 8.56 -14.07 3.11
CA TYR A 227 7.39 -14.40 3.92
C TYR A 227 6.73 -15.72 3.55
N ALA A 228 6.87 -16.15 2.30
CA ALA A 228 6.40 -17.44 1.82
C ALA A 228 7.37 -18.60 2.12
N GLU A 229 8.53 -18.32 2.76
CA GLU A 229 9.62 -19.28 3.02
C GLU A 229 10.19 -19.91 1.74
N ARG A 230 10.06 -19.22 0.61
CA ARG A 230 10.58 -19.61 -0.71
C ARG A 230 11.95 -18.95 -0.95
N TRP A 231 12.95 -19.44 -0.23
CA TRP A 231 14.26 -18.80 -0.10
C TRP A 231 14.99 -18.60 -1.44
N GLN A 232 14.91 -19.60 -2.34
CA GLN A 232 15.56 -19.50 -3.66
C GLN A 232 14.86 -18.46 -4.52
N ASP A 233 13.52 -18.44 -4.55
CA ASP A 233 12.76 -17.42 -5.29
C ASP A 233 13.03 -16.01 -4.75
N ALA A 234 13.16 -15.87 -3.43
CA ALA A 234 13.49 -14.61 -2.79
C ALA A 234 14.89 -14.12 -3.23
N LYS A 235 15.88 -15.02 -3.20
CA LYS A 235 17.24 -14.74 -3.65
C LYS A 235 17.26 -14.32 -5.13
N ASP A 236 16.61 -15.07 -6.00
CA ASP A 236 16.59 -14.80 -7.44
C ASP A 236 15.92 -13.46 -7.77
N ALA A 237 14.90 -13.10 -7.02
CA ALA A 237 14.24 -11.79 -7.14
C ALA A 237 15.16 -10.65 -6.64
N ALA A 238 15.86 -10.84 -5.52
CA ALA A 238 16.83 -9.86 -5.02
C ALA A 238 18.01 -9.70 -6.00
N ASP A 239 18.57 -10.81 -6.50
CA ASP A 239 19.61 -10.78 -7.54
C ASP A 239 19.15 -10.02 -8.79
N SER A 240 17.84 -10.07 -9.10
CA SER A 240 17.28 -9.33 -10.22
C SER A 240 17.27 -7.82 -9.99
N VAL A 241 17.13 -7.35 -8.74
CA VAL A 241 17.31 -5.93 -8.41
C VAL A 241 18.75 -5.50 -8.64
N PHE A 242 19.72 -6.27 -8.16
CA PHE A 242 21.15 -5.98 -8.36
C PHE A 242 21.54 -5.94 -9.86
N LYS A 243 21.01 -6.85 -10.66
CA LYS A 243 21.27 -6.90 -12.11
C LYS A 243 20.77 -5.67 -12.87
N LEU A 244 19.86 -4.88 -12.31
CA LEU A 244 19.42 -3.62 -12.92
C LEU A 244 20.50 -2.55 -12.90
N GLN A 245 21.47 -2.61 -11.96
CA GLN A 245 22.58 -1.66 -11.81
C GLN A 245 22.15 -0.19 -11.74
N VAL A 246 21.00 0.09 -11.13
CA VAL A 246 20.44 1.44 -11.02
C VAL A 246 20.28 1.88 -9.57
N TYR A 247 20.53 0.99 -8.62
CA TYR A 247 20.50 1.25 -7.18
C TYR A 247 21.89 1.03 -6.58
N SER A 248 22.23 1.81 -5.58
CA SER A 248 23.46 1.67 -4.80
C SER A 248 23.23 2.17 -3.38
N LEU A 249 23.96 1.63 -2.42
CA LEU A 249 23.92 2.13 -1.05
C LEU A 249 24.38 3.59 -1.02
N THR A 250 23.81 4.36 -0.11
CA THR A 250 24.28 5.71 0.23
C THR A 250 25.56 5.63 1.06
N ASP A 251 26.36 6.68 1.04
CA ASP A 251 27.61 6.71 1.79
C ASP A 251 27.40 6.73 3.31
N LYS A 252 26.27 7.28 3.75
CA LYS A 252 25.88 7.34 5.16
C LYS A 252 24.53 6.71 5.36
N TYR A 253 24.38 5.92 6.41
CA TYR A 253 23.14 5.26 6.80
C TYR A 253 21.96 6.24 6.92
N GLU A 254 22.18 7.41 7.53
CA GLU A 254 21.15 8.45 7.67
C GLU A 254 20.60 8.97 6.35
N ASP A 255 21.39 8.96 5.29
CA ASP A 255 20.96 9.47 3.98
C ASP A 255 19.96 8.54 3.29
N ALA A 256 19.93 7.25 3.65
CA ALA A 256 18.95 6.30 3.14
C ALA A 256 17.50 6.72 3.48
N PHE A 257 17.31 7.43 4.60
CA PHE A 257 15.98 7.86 5.09
C PHE A 257 15.54 9.23 4.58
N LYS A 258 16.43 9.98 3.91
CA LYS A 258 16.11 11.33 3.39
C LYS A 258 15.27 11.31 2.10
N GLY A 259 15.07 10.14 1.50
CA GLY A 259 14.35 9.97 0.24
C GLY A 259 15.06 10.53 -0.99
N GLY A 260 14.60 10.15 -2.18
CA GLY A 260 15.13 10.65 -3.46
C GLY A 260 16.57 10.31 -3.75
N ASN A 261 17.16 9.33 -3.09
CA ASN A 261 18.56 8.93 -3.20
C ASN A 261 18.74 7.64 -4.04
N SER A 262 20.00 7.20 -4.22
CA SER A 262 20.33 6.01 -5.01
C SER A 262 19.91 4.68 -4.39
N GLU A 263 19.62 4.65 -3.10
CA GLU A 263 19.19 3.46 -2.37
C GLU A 263 17.66 3.25 -2.45
N SER A 264 16.91 4.33 -2.68
CA SER A 264 15.46 4.32 -2.75
C SER A 264 14.94 3.56 -3.98
N ILE A 265 14.13 2.53 -3.75
CA ILE A 265 13.53 1.72 -4.81
C ILE A 265 12.09 2.17 -5.10
N LEU A 266 11.30 2.41 -4.06
CA LEU A 266 9.93 2.92 -4.12
C LEU A 266 9.66 3.70 -2.84
N GLU A 267 9.22 4.92 -2.98
CA GLU A 267 8.92 5.83 -1.88
C GLU A 267 7.46 6.26 -1.90
N TYR A 268 6.93 6.53 -0.72
CA TYR A 268 5.70 7.31 -0.56
C TYR A 268 6.07 8.64 0.09
N ASN A 269 6.02 9.70 -0.69
CA ASN A 269 6.47 11.02 -0.27
C ASN A 269 5.35 11.80 0.40
N TYR A 270 5.63 12.36 1.56
CA TYR A 270 4.76 13.29 2.27
C TYR A 270 5.14 14.73 1.91
N LEU A 271 4.15 15.59 1.79
CA LEU A 271 4.30 16.99 1.39
C LEU A 271 3.59 17.91 2.38
N VAL A 272 4.14 19.09 2.63
CA VAL A 272 3.51 20.11 3.48
C VAL A 272 2.14 20.54 2.95
N THR A 273 1.99 20.59 1.62
CA THR A 273 0.74 21.02 0.95
C THR A 273 -0.08 19.85 0.39
N GLY A 274 0.35 18.61 0.62
CA GLY A 274 -0.28 17.39 0.12
C GLY A 274 -0.56 16.39 1.23
N PRO A 275 -0.42 15.11 0.97
CA PRO A 275 -0.43 14.10 2.01
C PRO A 275 0.66 14.43 3.04
N ASN A 276 0.28 14.68 4.28
CA ASN A 276 1.19 14.97 5.39
C ASN A 276 1.12 13.86 6.45
N HIS A 277 2.01 13.92 7.40
CA HIS A 277 2.05 13.02 8.56
C HIS A 277 2.19 13.82 9.86
N THR A 278 1.90 13.16 10.96
CA THR A 278 2.02 13.74 12.32
C THR A 278 3.18 13.11 13.08
N PHE A 279 4.20 12.59 12.37
CA PHE A 279 5.30 11.86 12.98
C PHE A 279 5.98 12.65 14.11
N ASP A 280 6.29 13.91 13.87
CA ASP A 280 6.97 14.76 14.85
C ASP A 280 6.13 14.94 16.12
N ASN A 281 4.81 15.11 15.98
CA ASN A 281 3.90 15.24 17.11
C ASN A 281 3.80 13.97 17.97
N ASP A 282 4.07 12.82 17.38
CA ASP A 282 3.86 11.55 18.04
C ASP A 282 5.16 10.98 18.66
N TYR A 283 6.31 11.22 18.01
CA TYR A 283 7.57 10.53 18.34
C TYR A 283 8.70 11.42 18.82
N VAL A 284 8.56 12.73 18.81
CA VAL A 284 9.49 13.63 19.50
C VAL A 284 9.45 13.42 21.02
N PRO A 285 10.49 13.78 21.78
CA PRO A 285 10.44 13.74 23.23
C PRO A 285 9.24 14.50 23.79
N TYR A 286 8.59 13.93 24.82
CA TYR A 286 7.44 14.56 25.47
C TYR A 286 7.81 15.95 26.00
N GLY A 287 7.02 16.94 25.64
CA GLY A 287 7.24 18.32 26.03
C GLY A 287 7.94 19.19 24.98
N ASP A 288 8.53 18.62 23.95
CA ASP A 288 9.11 19.37 22.83
C ASP A 288 8.04 19.91 21.86
N MET A 289 6.83 19.35 21.93
CA MET A 289 5.66 19.74 21.12
C MET A 289 4.42 19.95 22.00
N ASP A 290 4.36 21.06 22.74
CA ASP A 290 3.18 21.48 23.54
C ASP A 290 2.50 20.36 24.37
N ASN A 291 3.29 19.52 25.02
CA ASN A 291 2.87 18.32 25.76
C ASN A 291 2.31 17.17 24.90
N ASP A 292 2.68 17.11 23.65
CA ASP A 292 2.53 15.95 22.79
C ASP A 292 3.88 15.22 22.63
N GLY A 293 3.95 14.13 21.86
CA GLY A 293 5.15 13.33 21.69
C GLY A 293 5.26 12.15 22.65
N GLY A 294 6.41 11.47 22.61
CA GLY A 294 6.71 10.34 23.50
C GLY A 294 5.80 9.13 23.36
N LYS A 295 5.06 9.00 22.22
CA LYS A 295 4.06 7.92 22.03
C LYS A 295 4.69 6.58 21.76
N GLY A 296 5.98 6.54 21.51
CA GLY A 296 6.72 5.30 21.33
C GLY A 296 8.20 5.47 21.62
N CYS A 297 8.82 4.39 22.04
CA CYS A 297 10.24 4.37 22.35
C CYS A 297 10.84 2.97 22.05
N PRO A 298 12.16 2.89 21.79
CA PRO A 298 12.83 1.61 21.73
C PRO A 298 12.70 0.87 23.05
N THR A 299 12.68 -0.44 23.01
CA THR A 299 12.79 -1.27 24.21
C THR A 299 14.21 -1.22 24.76
N GLN A 300 14.38 -1.60 26.01
CA GLN A 300 15.71 -1.68 26.61
C GLN A 300 16.57 -2.74 25.87
N GLU A 301 15.98 -3.85 25.46
CA GLU A 301 16.63 -4.90 24.70
C GLU A 301 17.16 -4.37 23.35
N MET A 302 16.39 -3.51 22.69
CA MET A 302 16.85 -2.87 21.45
C MET A 302 18.06 -1.97 21.71
N VAL A 303 18.01 -1.13 22.74
CA VAL A 303 19.13 -0.26 23.10
C VAL A 303 20.38 -1.10 23.45
N GLU A 304 20.23 -2.19 24.20
CA GLU A 304 21.31 -3.07 24.60
C GLU A 304 21.90 -3.91 23.46
N SER A 305 21.19 -4.02 22.35
CA SER A 305 21.68 -4.70 21.16
C SER A 305 22.76 -3.90 20.40
N TYR A 306 22.86 -2.59 20.64
CA TYR A 306 23.86 -1.74 20.00
C TYR A 306 25.26 -1.99 20.56
N GLN A 307 26.25 -1.99 19.69
CA GLN A 307 27.65 -2.07 20.04
C GLN A 307 28.23 -0.68 20.28
N SER A 308 29.36 -0.62 20.90
CA SER A 308 30.18 0.61 20.96
C SER A 308 30.80 0.91 19.59
N LYS A 309 31.20 2.15 19.34
CA LYS A 309 31.82 2.62 18.08
C LYS A 309 33.07 1.83 17.66
N ASP A 310 33.70 1.10 18.59
CA ASP A 310 34.82 0.19 18.31
C ASP A 310 34.37 -1.28 18.14
N GLY A 311 33.05 -1.51 17.97
CA GLY A 311 32.48 -2.83 17.68
C GLY A 311 32.47 -3.79 18.87
N LYS A 312 32.55 -3.29 20.10
CA LYS A 312 32.52 -4.12 21.29
C LYS A 312 31.14 -4.14 21.95
N THR A 313 30.82 -5.25 22.59
CA THR A 313 29.64 -5.35 23.41
C THR A 313 29.77 -4.41 24.62
N VAL A 314 28.70 -3.66 24.90
CA VAL A 314 28.63 -2.78 26.06
C VAL A 314 28.12 -3.60 27.27
N ASP A 315 28.74 -3.43 28.41
CA ASP A 315 28.22 -4.00 29.68
C ASP A 315 27.18 -3.06 30.27
N TRP A 316 25.91 -3.38 30.03
CA TRP A 316 24.77 -2.61 30.49
C TRP A 316 24.38 -2.86 31.95
N SER A 317 24.99 -3.82 32.63
CA SER A 317 24.55 -4.30 33.94
C SER A 317 24.45 -3.20 35.00
N LYS A 318 25.34 -2.21 34.95
CA LYS A 318 25.33 -1.09 35.92
C LYS A 318 24.19 -0.09 35.72
N TRP A 319 23.52 -0.12 34.56
CA TRP A 319 22.36 0.77 34.26
C TRP A 319 21.03 0.03 34.43
N HIS A 320 21.03 -1.22 34.80
CA HIS A 320 19.82 -1.94 35.19
C HIS A 320 19.42 -1.56 36.60
N GLY A 321 18.18 -1.11 36.77
CA GLY A 321 17.66 -0.69 38.08
C GLY A 321 17.71 0.81 38.33
N GLU A 322 17.67 1.20 39.59
CA GLU A 322 17.72 2.62 40.00
C GLU A 322 19.16 3.12 39.93
N THR A 323 19.43 4.02 38.97
CA THR A 323 20.71 4.71 38.85
C THR A 323 20.50 6.16 38.41
N THR A 324 21.36 7.05 38.87
CA THR A 324 21.40 8.46 38.41
C THR A 324 22.44 8.68 37.32
N GLU A 325 23.21 7.67 36.97
CA GLU A 325 24.17 7.72 35.89
C GLU A 325 23.46 7.52 34.54
N LEU A 326 23.79 8.34 33.54
CA LEU A 326 23.33 8.14 32.19
C LEU A 326 24.17 7.06 31.49
N PRO A 327 23.55 6.18 30.71
CA PRO A 327 24.28 5.24 29.86
C PRO A 327 25.15 5.98 28.81
N PRO A 328 26.20 5.35 28.32
CA PRO A 328 27.15 5.96 27.39
C PRO A 328 26.61 6.01 25.95
N TYR A 329 25.45 6.59 25.75
CA TYR A 329 24.78 6.66 24.43
C TYR A 329 25.64 7.31 23.36
N ASP A 330 26.50 8.26 23.73
CA ASP A 330 27.44 8.95 22.84
C ASP A 330 28.57 8.05 22.32
N GLN A 331 28.76 6.88 22.94
CA GLN A 331 29.79 5.89 22.58
C GLN A 331 29.23 4.73 21.74
N LEU A 332 27.93 4.69 21.55
CA LEU A 332 27.28 3.67 20.73
C LEU A 332 27.46 3.97 19.24
N GLU A 333 27.34 2.95 18.41
CA GLU A 333 27.20 3.11 16.98
C GLU A 333 25.88 3.85 16.66
N PRO A 334 25.91 4.75 15.68
CA PRO A 334 24.71 5.49 15.28
C PRO A 334 23.67 4.60 14.60
#